data_cf44e2a55cde101a35f8d794203d2e42
#
_entry.id   cf44e2a55cde101a35f8d794203d2e42
#
_cell.length_a   1.000
_cell.length_b   1.000
_cell.length_c   1.000
_cell.angle_alpha   90.00
_cell.angle_beta   90.00
_cell.angle_gamma   90.00
#
_symmetry.space_group_name_H-M   'P 1'
#
loop_
_entity.id
_entity.type
_entity.pdbx_description
1 polymer ?
#
loop_
_entity_poly.entity_id
_entity_poly.type
_entity_poly.pdbx_seq_one_letter_code
_entity_poly.pdbx_strand_id
1 'polypeptide(L)'
;MGVRIKDIAKLAGVSPGTVDRVIHKRGDVSEETRKKVQAILNKSDYHPDILARTLSSKKTYLFSVIMPVSVNGNDFWEAPKSGIEKAVGEIERYGVKINQYLFNQFDRDSFAAKAFDLLSDHPDGILFAPVFLDDSIKFIRECQIWKIPVALFNSNIEEVKATSYIGQDALQSGYLGARLLGYGISLPSDVLIINLAGRKDNYNHIIHRETGFRQYFDEHPGMGINLHTIDTNHSSDEKLVAELDRAFTELKVKGIFVTNSRVFKVAEYLQSRGIKGIHLIGYDLLQANVNALKNNLIDFLISQRPGEQAYKGIISLFNIIVLNKIVDAKQYMPIDIISKENIDFYDFKNKF
;
A
#
# COMPACT_ATOMS: atom_id res chain seq x y z
N MET A 1 8.63 16.26 -32.95
CA MET A 1 7.33 16.97 -32.84
C MET A 1 6.23 15.95 -32.97
N GLY A 2 5.34 15.82 -31.99
CA GLY A 2 4.23 14.85 -32.05
C GLY A 2 3.21 15.22 -33.13
N VAL A 3 2.61 14.21 -33.76
CA VAL A 3 1.56 14.39 -34.76
C VAL A 3 0.31 14.98 -34.08
N ARG A 4 -0.27 16.05 -34.68
CA ARG A 4 -1.44 16.74 -34.13
C ARG A 4 -2.72 16.32 -34.85
N ILE A 5 -3.88 16.49 -34.22
CA ILE A 5 -5.21 16.22 -34.84
C ILE A 5 -5.35 16.92 -36.20
N LYS A 6 -4.82 18.14 -36.34
CA LYS A 6 -4.82 18.87 -37.62
C LYS A 6 -4.03 18.18 -38.73
N ASP A 7 -2.93 17.54 -38.40
CA ASP A 7 -2.09 16.81 -39.36
C ASP A 7 -2.78 15.52 -39.83
N ILE A 8 -3.43 14.82 -38.90
CA ILE A 8 -4.25 13.65 -39.21
C ILE A 8 -5.46 14.02 -40.06
N ALA A 9 -6.12 15.12 -39.74
CA ALA A 9 -7.25 15.65 -40.50
C ALA A 9 -6.83 15.96 -41.96
N LYS A 10 -5.67 16.58 -42.15
CA LYS A 10 -5.08 16.85 -43.45
C LYS A 10 -4.77 15.58 -44.25
N LEU A 11 -4.16 14.58 -43.61
CA LEU A 11 -3.84 13.29 -44.21
C LEU A 11 -5.09 12.46 -44.56
N ALA A 12 -6.12 12.57 -43.74
CA ALA A 12 -7.41 11.86 -43.95
C ALA A 12 -8.33 12.62 -44.95
N GLY A 13 -8.06 13.89 -45.24
CA GLY A 13 -8.95 14.73 -46.08
C GLY A 13 -10.27 15.05 -45.39
N VAL A 14 -10.28 15.22 -44.05
CA VAL A 14 -11.48 15.50 -43.26
C VAL A 14 -11.25 16.68 -42.29
N SER A 15 -12.33 17.17 -41.68
CA SER A 15 -12.19 18.22 -40.66
C SER A 15 -11.54 17.70 -39.38
N PRO A 16 -10.84 18.54 -38.58
CA PRO A 16 -10.34 18.18 -37.27
C PRO A 16 -11.43 17.65 -36.32
N GLY A 17 -12.67 18.18 -36.43
CA GLY A 17 -13.82 17.72 -35.69
C GLY A 17 -14.26 16.30 -36.07
N THR A 18 -14.07 15.91 -37.33
CA THR A 18 -14.34 14.53 -37.78
C THR A 18 -13.33 13.56 -37.20
N VAL A 19 -12.05 13.93 -37.14
CA VAL A 19 -10.98 13.14 -36.50
C VAL A 19 -11.29 12.96 -34.99
N ASP A 20 -11.68 14.05 -34.33
CA ASP A 20 -12.08 14.00 -32.90
C ASP A 20 -13.25 13.06 -32.65
N ARG A 21 -14.29 13.08 -33.50
CA ARG A 21 -15.42 12.14 -33.40
C ARG A 21 -14.99 10.69 -33.58
N VAL A 22 -14.06 10.40 -34.49
CA VAL A 22 -13.54 9.03 -34.68
C VAL A 22 -12.74 8.57 -33.48
N ILE A 23 -11.84 9.41 -32.97
CA ILE A 23 -11.02 9.11 -31.77
C ILE A 23 -11.92 8.79 -30.57
N HIS A 24 -12.98 9.57 -30.39
CA HIS A 24 -13.87 9.45 -29.22
C HIS A 24 -15.11 8.59 -29.47
N LYS A 25 -15.21 7.92 -30.62
CA LYS A 25 -16.36 7.08 -31.00
C LYS A 25 -17.70 7.83 -30.88
N ARG A 26 -17.71 9.13 -31.18
CA ARG A 26 -18.91 10.00 -31.09
C ARG A 26 -19.50 10.25 -32.46
N GLY A 27 -20.84 10.25 -32.55
CA GLY A 27 -21.63 10.76 -33.67
C GLY A 27 -21.50 10.03 -35.00
N ASP A 28 -22.23 10.50 -36.01
CA ASP A 28 -22.37 9.93 -37.33
C ASP A 28 -21.13 10.25 -38.19
N VAL A 29 -20.19 9.32 -38.20
CA VAL A 29 -19.05 9.33 -39.16
C VAL A 29 -19.21 8.07 -39.99
N SER A 30 -19.15 8.22 -41.34
CA SER A 30 -19.24 7.07 -42.22
C SER A 30 -18.17 6.03 -41.95
N GLU A 31 -18.51 4.74 -42.09
CA GLU A 31 -17.58 3.64 -41.85
C GLU A 31 -16.29 3.77 -42.68
N GLU A 32 -16.37 4.27 -43.91
CA GLU A 32 -15.23 4.52 -44.76
C GLU A 32 -14.28 5.56 -44.14
N THR A 33 -14.85 6.69 -43.71
CA THR A 33 -14.08 7.77 -43.08
C THR A 33 -13.48 7.28 -41.74
N ARG A 34 -14.24 6.50 -40.97
CA ARG A 34 -13.77 5.93 -39.71
C ARG A 34 -12.56 5.01 -39.92
N LYS A 35 -12.64 4.08 -40.88
CA LYS A 35 -11.53 3.18 -41.25
C LYS A 35 -10.30 3.96 -41.73
N LYS A 36 -10.50 4.99 -42.56
CA LYS A 36 -9.41 5.83 -43.08
C LYS A 36 -8.67 6.57 -41.95
N VAL A 37 -9.41 7.23 -41.08
CA VAL A 37 -8.84 7.95 -39.91
C VAL A 37 -8.14 6.98 -38.96
N GLN A 38 -8.74 5.82 -38.65
CA GLN A 38 -8.15 4.82 -37.79
C GLN A 38 -6.85 4.24 -38.37
N ALA A 39 -6.77 4.01 -39.65
CA ALA A 39 -5.55 3.54 -40.32
C ALA A 39 -4.41 4.57 -40.21
N ILE A 40 -4.73 5.87 -40.31
CA ILE A 40 -3.76 6.95 -40.14
C ILE A 40 -3.32 7.07 -38.68
N LEU A 41 -4.26 6.99 -37.71
CA LEU A 41 -3.96 6.99 -36.28
C LEU A 41 -3.01 5.85 -35.90
N ASN A 42 -3.24 4.65 -36.43
CA ASN A 42 -2.42 3.46 -36.17
C ASN A 42 -1.01 3.54 -36.80
N LYS A 43 -0.86 4.31 -37.88
CA LYS A 43 0.44 4.53 -38.56
C LYS A 43 1.21 5.73 -38.00
N SER A 44 0.51 6.71 -37.46
CA SER A 44 1.09 7.85 -36.79
C SER A 44 1.23 7.56 -35.30
N ASP A 45 2.37 7.89 -34.73
CA ASP A 45 2.59 7.82 -33.28
C ASP A 45 1.79 8.93 -32.58
N TYR A 46 0.45 8.94 -32.84
CA TYR A 46 -0.46 9.93 -32.31
C TYR A 46 -0.86 9.56 -30.89
N HIS A 47 -0.35 10.29 -29.93
CA HIS A 47 -0.84 10.26 -28.56
C HIS A 47 -1.73 11.48 -28.30
N PRO A 48 -2.99 11.29 -27.86
CA PRO A 48 -3.84 12.42 -27.48
C PRO A 48 -3.13 13.32 -26.48
N ASP A 49 -3.04 14.60 -26.79
CA ASP A 49 -2.52 15.56 -25.81
C ASP A 49 -3.55 15.74 -24.69
N ILE A 50 -3.36 14.97 -23.62
CA ILE A 50 -4.26 14.94 -22.46
C ILE A 50 -4.28 16.32 -21.79
N LEU A 51 -3.13 17.01 -21.77
CA LEU A 51 -3.03 18.34 -21.19
C LEU A 51 -3.90 19.34 -21.99
N ALA A 52 -3.77 19.35 -23.32
CA ALA A 52 -4.59 20.21 -24.19
C ALA A 52 -6.08 19.89 -24.05
N ARG A 53 -6.44 18.60 -23.93
CA ARG A 53 -7.82 18.16 -23.70
C ARG A 53 -8.35 18.61 -22.33
N THR A 54 -7.58 18.44 -21.26
CA THR A 54 -7.97 18.84 -19.91
C THR A 54 -8.11 20.35 -19.80
N LEU A 55 -7.16 21.09 -20.35
CA LEU A 55 -7.21 22.56 -20.42
C LEU A 55 -8.42 23.05 -21.23
N SER A 56 -8.76 22.38 -22.33
CA SER A 56 -9.93 22.75 -23.15
C SER A 56 -11.26 22.41 -22.48
N SER A 57 -11.33 21.32 -21.72
CA SER A 57 -12.56 20.87 -21.04
C SER A 57 -12.86 21.67 -19.78
N LYS A 58 -11.88 22.41 -19.23
CA LYS A 58 -11.96 23.10 -17.92
C LYS A 58 -12.45 22.19 -16.78
N LYS A 59 -12.39 20.85 -16.98
CA LYS A 59 -12.82 19.90 -15.97
C LYS A 59 -11.77 19.81 -14.87
N THR A 60 -12.22 19.97 -13.63
CA THR A 60 -11.41 19.70 -12.44
C THR A 60 -11.82 18.35 -11.90
N TYR A 61 -10.87 17.56 -11.44
CA TYR A 61 -11.08 16.28 -10.79
C TYR A 61 -10.68 16.40 -9.32
N LEU A 62 -11.51 15.85 -8.44
CA LEU A 62 -11.23 15.80 -7.02
C LEU A 62 -10.91 14.35 -6.62
N PHE A 63 -9.68 14.10 -6.21
CA PHE A 63 -9.31 12.84 -5.58
C PHE A 63 -9.25 13.05 -4.07
N SER A 64 -9.67 12.03 -3.32
CA SER A 64 -9.61 12.07 -1.87
C SER A 64 -8.74 10.92 -1.36
N VAL A 65 -7.88 11.23 -0.39
CA VAL A 65 -7.08 10.23 0.32
C VAL A 65 -7.61 10.11 1.74
N ILE A 66 -8.01 8.90 2.14
CA ILE A 66 -8.40 8.62 3.53
C ILE A 66 -7.46 7.60 4.13
N MET A 67 -6.73 8.00 5.16
CA MET A 67 -5.71 7.19 5.83
C MET A 67 -5.52 7.63 7.28
N PRO A 68 -4.89 6.81 8.14
CA PRO A 68 -4.51 7.25 9.48
C PRO A 68 -3.59 8.46 9.48
N VAL A 69 -3.76 9.31 10.52
CA VAL A 69 -2.83 10.39 10.80
C VAL A 69 -1.52 9.83 11.36
N SER A 70 -0.39 10.38 10.92
CA SER A 70 0.91 10.12 11.56
C SER A 70 0.98 10.81 12.92
N VAL A 71 1.33 10.07 13.95
CA VAL A 71 1.55 10.58 15.30
C VAL A 71 3.06 10.82 15.48
N ASN A 72 3.44 12.04 15.79
CA ASN A 72 4.85 12.44 16.01
C ASN A 72 5.80 12.34 14.81
N GLY A 73 5.29 12.18 13.58
CA GLY A 73 6.10 12.18 12.35
C GLY A 73 7.10 11.02 12.21
N ASN A 74 7.01 10.00 13.03
CA ASN A 74 7.97 8.88 13.07
C ASN A 74 7.29 7.51 13.14
N ASP A 75 6.14 7.39 12.50
CA ASP A 75 5.41 6.14 12.37
C ASP A 75 5.22 5.74 10.90
N PHE A 76 4.60 4.58 10.67
CA PHE A 76 4.34 4.05 9.34
C PHE A 76 3.61 5.07 8.43
N TRP A 77 2.68 5.85 8.98
CA TRP A 77 1.80 6.73 8.21
C TRP A 77 2.45 8.05 7.75
N GLU A 78 3.71 8.30 8.16
CA GLU A 78 4.49 9.41 7.62
C GLU A 78 4.96 9.15 6.18
N ALA A 79 5.39 7.93 5.89
CA ALA A 79 5.95 7.58 4.59
C ALA A 79 4.98 7.73 3.39
N PRO A 80 3.67 7.39 3.49
CA PRO A 80 2.70 7.63 2.42
C PRO A 80 2.62 9.09 1.96
N LYS A 81 2.83 10.07 2.83
CA LYS A 81 2.74 11.50 2.50
C LYS A 81 3.65 11.89 1.34
N SER A 82 4.90 11.42 1.36
CA SER A 82 5.85 11.73 0.29
C SER A 82 5.43 11.17 -1.08
N GLY A 83 4.79 9.99 -1.09
CA GLY A 83 4.23 9.41 -2.31
C GLY A 83 3.03 10.19 -2.84
N ILE A 84 2.17 10.67 -1.92
CA ILE A 84 1.04 11.56 -2.27
C ILE A 84 1.56 12.87 -2.86
N GLU A 85 2.52 13.53 -2.21
CA GLU A 85 3.11 14.79 -2.67
C GLU A 85 3.74 14.66 -4.06
N LYS A 86 4.48 13.58 -4.29
CA LYS A 86 5.04 13.29 -5.61
C LYS A 86 3.95 13.12 -6.66
N ALA A 87 2.90 12.35 -6.37
CA ALA A 87 1.79 12.16 -7.29
C ALA A 87 1.09 13.49 -7.61
N VAL A 88 0.85 14.34 -6.58
CA VAL A 88 0.29 15.69 -6.75
C VAL A 88 1.13 16.48 -7.75
N GLY A 89 2.45 16.57 -7.54
CA GLY A 89 3.36 17.34 -8.43
C GLY A 89 3.32 16.88 -9.88
N GLU A 90 3.02 15.61 -10.14
CA GLU A 90 2.93 15.09 -11.50
C GLU A 90 1.57 15.35 -12.17
N ILE A 91 0.46 15.27 -11.38
CA ILE A 91 -0.90 15.24 -11.95
C ILE A 91 -1.71 16.53 -11.76
N GLU A 92 -1.30 17.47 -10.88
CA GLU A 92 -2.01 18.73 -10.64
C GLU A 92 -2.19 19.56 -11.94
N ARG A 93 -1.19 19.56 -12.82
CA ARG A 93 -1.25 20.22 -14.14
C ARG A 93 -2.37 19.71 -15.06
N TYR A 94 -2.94 18.55 -14.75
CA TYR A 94 -4.07 17.97 -15.47
C TYR A 94 -5.43 18.30 -14.83
N GLY A 95 -5.46 19.27 -13.91
CA GLY A 95 -6.67 19.71 -13.24
C GLY A 95 -7.11 18.81 -12.08
N VAL A 96 -6.21 17.93 -11.59
CA VAL A 96 -6.50 17.06 -10.43
C VAL A 96 -6.14 17.79 -9.15
N LYS A 97 -7.10 17.82 -8.21
CA LYS A 97 -6.89 18.26 -6.83
C LYS A 97 -6.97 17.07 -5.89
N ILE A 98 -6.21 17.09 -4.80
CA ILE A 98 -6.22 16.02 -3.81
C ILE A 98 -6.53 16.60 -2.44
N ASN A 99 -7.61 16.08 -1.82
CA ASN A 99 -7.93 16.34 -0.42
C ASN A 99 -7.51 15.14 0.45
N GLN A 100 -7.04 15.41 1.67
CA GLN A 100 -6.64 14.37 2.62
C GLN A 100 -7.56 14.39 3.84
N TYR A 101 -8.08 13.21 4.20
CA TYR A 101 -8.96 12.95 5.34
C TYR A 101 -8.21 12.02 6.30
N LEU A 102 -7.58 12.62 7.30
CA LEU A 102 -6.72 11.91 8.24
C LEU A 102 -7.51 11.55 9.49
N PHE A 103 -7.53 10.27 9.85
CA PHE A 103 -8.25 9.77 11.02
C PHE A 103 -7.31 9.12 12.05
N ASN A 104 -7.76 9.03 13.29
CA ASN A 104 -7.05 8.29 14.34
C ASN A 104 -7.25 6.78 14.13
N GLN A 105 -6.15 6.02 13.90
CA GLN A 105 -6.20 4.57 13.65
C GLN A 105 -6.71 3.73 14.84
N PHE A 106 -6.92 4.34 16.00
CA PHE A 106 -7.41 3.69 17.22
C PHE A 106 -8.85 4.10 17.58
N ASP A 107 -9.44 5.01 16.78
CA ASP A 107 -10.75 5.59 17.03
C ASP A 107 -11.67 5.42 15.80
N ARG A 108 -12.67 4.54 15.94
CA ARG A 108 -13.64 4.26 14.89
C ARG A 108 -14.51 5.47 14.54
N ASP A 109 -14.84 6.28 15.56
CA ASP A 109 -15.68 7.46 15.35
C ASP A 109 -14.93 8.52 14.57
N SER A 110 -13.61 8.64 14.80
CA SER A 110 -12.73 9.47 13.98
C SER A 110 -12.73 9.05 12.52
N PHE A 111 -12.66 7.73 12.23
CA PHE A 111 -12.77 7.23 10.86
C PHE A 111 -14.15 7.54 10.26
N ALA A 112 -15.24 7.25 10.99
CA ALA A 112 -16.60 7.46 10.51
C ALA A 112 -16.85 8.94 10.16
N ALA A 113 -16.39 9.87 11.00
CA ALA A 113 -16.50 11.30 10.75
C ALA A 113 -15.74 11.70 9.47
N LYS A 114 -14.49 11.22 9.29
CA LYS A 114 -13.68 11.53 8.10
C LYS A 114 -14.23 10.90 6.83
N ALA A 115 -14.81 9.70 6.90
CA ALA A 115 -15.48 9.06 5.79
C ALA A 115 -16.74 9.84 5.35
N PHE A 116 -17.50 10.34 6.31
CA PHE A 116 -18.67 11.19 6.03
C PHE A 116 -18.27 12.53 5.38
N ASP A 117 -17.28 13.23 5.95
CA ASP A 117 -16.73 14.48 5.39
C ASP A 117 -16.28 14.27 3.94
N LEU A 118 -15.54 13.18 3.69
CA LEU A 118 -15.02 12.82 2.37
C LEU A 118 -16.13 12.60 1.34
N LEU A 119 -17.16 11.83 1.69
CA LEU A 119 -18.27 11.55 0.77
C LEU A 119 -19.09 12.81 0.48
N SER A 120 -19.21 13.73 1.44
CA SER A 120 -19.89 15.02 1.28
C SER A 120 -19.22 15.93 0.23
N ASP A 121 -17.90 15.76 0.01
CA ASP A 121 -17.17 16.49 -1.03
C ASP A 121 -17.33 15.91 -2.44
N HIS A 122 -18.07 14.81 -2.61
CA HIS A 122 -18.35 14.15 -3.89
C HIS A 122 -17.08 13.90 -4.74
N PRO A 123 -16.08 13.17 -4.26
CA PRO A 123 -14.83 12.95 -5.00
C PRO A 123 -15.05 12.10 -6.27
N ASP A 124 -14.22 12.36 -7.29
CA ASP A 124 -14.17 11.53 -8.50
C ASP A 124 -13.46 10.19 -8.26
N GLY A 125 -12.62 10.08 -7.23
CA GLY A 125 -11.91 8.85 -6.87
C GLY A 125 -11.28 8.91 -5.48
N ILE A 126 -11.10 7.75 -4.85
CA ILE A 126 -10.64 7.64 -3.47
C ILE A 126 -9.44 6.69 -3.37
N LEU A 127 -8.35 7.16 -2.74
CA LEU A 127 -7.27 6.31 -2.22
C LEU A 127 -7.52 6.04 -0.75
N PHE A 128 -7.62 4.76 -0.36
CA PHE A 128 -8.03 4.37 0.98
C PHE A 128 -7.06 3.36 1.62
N ALA A 129 -6.63 3.66 2.86
CA ALA A 129 -5.91 2.73 3.72
C ALA A 129 -6.87 2.14 4.76
N PRO A 130 -7.44 0.94 4.57
CA PRO A 130 -8.40 0.36 5.49
C PRO A 130 -7.73 -0.10 6.78
N VAL A 131 -8.34 0.25 7.93
CA VAL A 131 -7.90 -0.15 9.28
C VAL A 131 -8.99 -0.92 10.01
N PHE A 132 -10.22 -0.41 10.00
CA PHE A 132 -11.36 -1.04 10.65
C PHE A 132 -12.15 -1.86 9.62
N LEU A 133 -12.03 -3.19 9.65
CA LEU A 133 -12.52 -4.07 8.57
C LEU A 133 -14.00 -3.83 8.28
N ASP A 134 -14.88 -3.97 9.28
CA ASP A 134 -16.34 -3.86 9.08
C ASP A 134 -16.77 -2.49 8.56
N ASP A 135 -16.16 -1.42 9.11
CA ASP A 135 -16.49 -0.05 8.72
C ASP A 135 -15.92 0.28 7.33
N SER A 136 -14.75 -0.27 7.01
CA SER A 136 -14.14 -0.16 5.68
C SER A 136 -14.98 -0.86 4.62
N ILE A 137 -15.53 -2.04 4.91
CA ILE A 137 -16.45 -2.77 4.01
C ILE A 137 -17.70 -1.92 3.73
N LYS A 138 -18.31 -1.34 4.78
CA LYS A 138 -19.48 -0.47 4.62
C LYS A 138 -19.17 0.76 3.76
N PHE A 139 -18.06 1.43 4.06
CA PHE A 139 -17.60 2.60 3.33
C PHE A 139 -17.37 2.31 1.83
N ILE A 140 -16.67 1.20 1.51
CA ILE A 140 -16.43 0.82 0.12
C ILE A 140 -17.73 0.48 -0.61
N ARG A 141 -18.68 -0.21 0.06
CA ARG A 141 -20.00 -0.49 -0.52
C ARG A 141 -20.78 0.80 -0.83
N GLU A 142 -20.71 1.79 0.03
CA GLU A 142 -21.30 3.10 -0.22
C GLU A 142 -20.66 3.79 -1.42
N CYS A 143 -19.32 3.80 -1.52
CA CYS A 143 -18.62 4.29 -2.70
C CYS A 143 -19.03 3.56 -3.98
N GLN A 144 -19.30 2.24 -3.93
CA GLN A 144 -19.78 1.47 -5.07
C GLN A 144 -21.19 1.90 -5.52
N ILE A 145 -22.09 2.17 -4.56
CA ILE A 145 -23.45 2.69 -4.86
C ILE A 145 -23.35 4.03 -5.61
N TRP A 146 -22.42 4.89 -5.19
CA TRP A 146 -22.18 6.20 -5.81
C TRP A 146 -21.29 6.11 -7.05
N LYS A 147 -20.82 4.91 -7.42
CA LYS A 147 -19.92 4.63 -8.54
C LYS A 147 -18.58 5.38 -8.44
N ILE A 148 -18.11 5.62 -7.24
CA ILE A 148 -16.80 6.24 -6.98
C ILE A 148 -15.72 5.15 -7.01
N PRO A 149 -14.70 5.23 -7.91
CA PRO A 149 -13.57 4.31 -7.91
C PRO A 149 -12.77 4.40 -6.62
N VAL A 150 -12.48 3.25 -6.00
CA VAL A 150 -11.66 3.16 -4.77
C VAL A 150 -10.42 2.34 -5.05
N ALA A 151 -9.24 2.94 -4.86
CA ALA A 151 -7.97 2.24 -4.81
C ALA A 151 -7.59 1.98 -3.33
N LEU A 152 -7.27 0.74 -2.99
CA LEU A 152 -6.79 0.39 -1.64
C LEU A 152 -5.27 0.36 -1.62
N PHE A 153 -4.68 0.77 -0.51
CA PHE A 153 -3.25 0.56 -0.27
C PHE A 153 -2.99 0.05 1.15
N ASN A 154 -1.81 -0.53 1.36
CA ASN A 154 -1.36 -1.18 2.58
C ASN A 154 -2.11 -2.49 2.91
N SER A 155 -3.41 -2.47 3.07
CA SER A 155 -4.23 -3.65 3.38
C SER A 155 -5.30 -3.88 2.31
N ASN A 156 -5.49 -5.14 1.91
CA ASN A 156 -6.57 -5.54 1.02
C ASN A 156 -7.80 -6.00 1.82
N ILE A 157 -8.97 -5.87 1.23
CA ILE A 157 -10.24 -6.39 1.74
C ILE A 157 -10.85 -7.27 0.64
N GLU A 158 -10.89 -8.58 0.85
CA GLU A 158 -11.34 -9.52 -0.19
C GLU A 158 -12.86 -9.59 -0.30
N GLU A 159 -13.59 -9.22 0.76
CA GLU A 159 -15.05 -9.22 0.86
C GLU A 159 -15.73 -8.12 0.00
N VAL A 160 -14.94 -7.21 -0.55
CA VAL A 160 -15.43 -6.14 -1.43
C VAL A 160 -14.55 -5.96 -2.64
N LYS A 161 -15.14 -5.60 -3.76
CA LYS A 161 -14.40 -5.34 -4.99
C LYS A 161 -13.93 -3.88 -5.01
N ALA A 162 -12.67 -3.64 -4.66
CA ALA A 162 -12.01 -2.37 -4.93
C ALA A 162 -11.64 -2.26 -6.42
N THR A 163 -11.41 -1.04 -6.90
CA THR A 163 -10.99 -0.79 -8.28
C THR A 163 -9.56 -1.26 -8.52
N SER A 164 -8.68 -1.05 -7.54
CA SER A 164 -7.31 -1.58 -7.52
C SER A 164 -6.84 -1.72 -6.08
N TYR A 165 -5.96 -2.67 -5.81
CA TYR A 165 -5.21 -2.79 -4.56
C TYR A 165 -3.72 -2.64 -4.84
N ILE A 166 -3.05 -1.83 -4.05
CA ILE A 166 -1.61 -1.60 -4.11
C ILE A 166 -0.98 -1.96 -2.75
N GLY A 167 -0.21 -3.03 -2.70
CA GLY A 167 0.39 -3.49 -1.44
C GLY A 167 1.19 -4.76 -1.62
N GLN A 168 1.76 -5.27 -0.54
CA GLN A 168 2.44 -6.57 -0.59
C GLN A 168 1.44 -7.73 -0.53
N ASP A 169 1.84 -8.87 -1.07
CA ASP A 169 1.22 -10.12 -0.70
C ASP A 169 1.61 -10.45 0.76
N ALA A 170 0.67 -10.22 1.66
CA ALA A 170 0.93 -10.34 3.09
C ALA A 170 1.20 -11.80 3.51
N LEU A 171 0.56 -12.77 2.85
CA LEU A 171 0.79 -14.18 3.10
C LEU A 171 2.21 -14.58 2.70
N GLN A 172 2.62 -14.24 1.48
CA GLN A 172 3.97 -14.51 0.99
C GLN A 172 5.04 -13.76 1.80
N SER A 173 4.73 -12.55 2.27
CA SER A 173 5.62 -11.77 3.13
C SER A 173 5.85 -12.46 4.49
N GLY A 174 4.80 -13.01 5.10
CA GLY A 174 4.91 -13.81 6.32
C GLY A 174 5.67 -15.12 6.11
N TYR A 175 5.37 -15.83 5.03
CA TYR A 175 6.07 -17.06 4.63
C TYR A 175 7.58 -16.81 4.44
N LEU A 176 7.95 -15.71 3.77
CA LEU A 176 9.34 -15.29 3.62
C LEU A 176 10.00 -14.99 4.98
N GLY A 177 9.29 -14.30 5.89
CA GLY A 177 9.78 -14.02 7.24
C GLY A 177 10.11 -15.30 8.01
N ALA A 178 9.26 -16.33 7.92
CA ALA A 178 9.51 -17.63 8.53
C ALA A 178 10.75 -18.32 7.94
N ARG A 179 10.90 -18.29 6.62
CA ARG A 179 12.06 -18.86 5.94
C ARG A 179 13.36 -18.18 6.35
N LEU A 180 13.37 -16.85 6.43
CA LEU A 180 14.55 -16.09 6.88
C LEU A 180 14.91 -16.44 8.32
N LEU A 181 13.92 -16.51 9.21
CA LEU A 181 14.13 -16.87 10.59
C LEU A 181 14.69 -18.30 10.72
N GLY A 182 14.13 -19.24 9.94
CA GLY A 182 14.53 -20.64 9.94
C GLY A 182 16.00 -20.89 9.55
N TYR A 183 16.62 -19.99 8.81
CA TYR A 183 18.06 -20.09 8.48
C TYR A 183 18.99 -19.76 9.65
N GLY A 184 18.55 -18.93 10.61
CA GLY A 184 19.39 -18.43 11.69
C GLY A 184 19.26 -19.23 13.00
N ILE A 185 18.13 -19.87 13.25
CA ILE A 185 17.82 -20.48 14.55
C ILE A 185 18.35 -21.91 14.68
N SER A 186 18.83 -22.23 15.87
CA SER A 186 19.19 -23.62 16.23
C SER A 186 17.93 -24.46 16.51
N LEU A 187 17.96 -25.72 16.11
CA LEU A 187 16.81 -26.63 16.22
C LEU A 187 17.03 -27.71 17.28
N PRO A 188 15.99 -28.16 18.01
CA PRO A 188 14.63 -27.61 18.06
C PRO A 188 14.55 -26.32 18.88
N SER A 189 13.53 -25.48 18.62
CA SER A 189 13.38 -24.18 19.29
C SER A 189 11.93 -23.70 19.37
N ASP A 190 11.68 -22.80 20.31
CA ASP A 190 10.44 -22.03 20.39
C ASP A 190 10.58 -20.69 19.65
N VAL A 191 9.58 -20.33 18.87
CA VAL A 191 9.51 -19.09 18.11
C VAL A 191 8.25 -18.32 18.50
N LEU A 192 8.40 -17.03 18.78
CA LEU A 192 7.29 -16.14 19.09
C LEU A 192 6.83 -15.40 17.83
N ILE A 193 5.52 -15.41 17.61
CA ILE A 193 4.85 -14.50 16.67
C ILE A 193 4.20 -13.41 17.52
N ILE A 194 4.55 -12.15 17.27
CA ILE A 194 4.07 -11.02 18.07
C ILE A 194 3.22 -10.09 17.22
N ASN A 195 1.95 -9.95 17.59
CA ASN A 195 0.98 -9.07 16.97
C ASN A 195 0.75 -7.86 17.90
N LEU A 196 1.37 -6.72 17.57
CA LEU A 196 1.21 -5.46 18.32
C LEU A 196 0.08 -4.63 17.70
N ALA A 197 -1.16 -5.14 17.77
CA ALA A 197 -2.34 -4.51 17.21
C ALA A 197 -3.49 -4.52 18.23
N GLY A 198 -4.38 -3.53 18.21
CA GLY A 198 -5.47 -3.44 19.18
C GLY A 198 -6.40 -4.64 19.13
N ARG A 199 -7.19 -4.76 18.08
CA ARG A 199 -7.97 -5.96 17.74
C ARG A 199 -7.41 -6.51 16.44
N LYS A 200 -6.87 -7.71 16.49
CA LYS A 200 -6.25 -8.40 15.35
C LYS A 200 -7.20 -8.48 14.16
N ASP A 201 -8.48 -8.73 14.42
CA ASP A 201 -9.53 -8.85 13.40
C ASP A 201 -9.70 -7.59 12.54
N ASN A 202 -9.19 -6.44 12.97
CA ASN A 202 -9.23 -5.21 12.18
C ASN A 202 -8.11 -5.12 11.13
N TYR A 203 -7.12 -6.02 11.16
CA TYR A 203 -5.91 -5.88 10.36
C TYR A 203 -5.63 -7.14 9.52
N ASN A 204 -6.31 -7.28 8.38
CA ASN A 204 -6.16 -8.43 7.49
C ASN A 204 -4.70 -8.76 7.14
N HIS A 205 -3.87 -7.76 6.92
CA HIS A 205 -2.46 -7.98 6.61
C HIS A 205 -1.68 -8.64 7.75
N ILE A 206 -2.03 -8.38 9.03
CA ILE A 206 -1.41 -9.05 10.20
C ILE A 206 -1.82 -10.52 10.22
N ILE A 207 -3.11 -10.80 10.03
CA ILE A 207 -3.63 -12.18 9.99
C ILE A 207 -2.95 -12.97 8.88
N HIS A 208 -2.87 -12.41 7.67
CA HIS A 208 -2.25 -13.07 6.52
C HIS A 208 -0.74 -13.28 6.72
N ARG A 209 -0.02 -12.34 7.32
CA ARG A 209 1.40 -12.51 7.66
C ARG A 209 1.62 -13.65 8.65
N GLU A 210 0.83 -13.70 9.72
CA GLU A 210 0.89 -14.82 10.66
C GLU A 210 0.53 -16.14 10.00
N THR A 211 -0.51 -16.18 9.16
CA THR A 211 -0.90 -17.37 8.41
C THR A 211 0.24 -17.87 7.52
N GLY A 212 0.85 -16.98 6.73
CA GLY A 212 1.97 -17.35 5.87
C GLY A 212 3.21 -17.80 6.67
N PHE A 213 3.47 -17.15 7.81
CA PHE A 213 4.56 -17.54 8.70
C PHE A 213 4.36 -18.96 9.26
N ARG A 214 3.15 -19.30 9.71
CA ARG A 214 2.80 -20.65 10.21
C ARG A 214 2.89 -21.67 9.09
N GLN A 215 2.33 -21.35 7.91
CA GLN A 215 2.32 -22.23 6.76
C GLN A 215 3.74 -22.72 6.39
N TYR A 216 4.75 -21.86 6.46
CA TYR A 216 6.13 -22.28 6.20
C TYR A 216 6.58 -23.41 7.12
N PHE A 217 6.34 -23.32 8.42
CA PHE A 217 6.77 -24.35 9.36
C PHE A 217 5.89 -25.60 9.32
N ASP A 218 4.61 -25.45 9.00
CA ASP A 218 3.69 -26.59 8.77
C ASP A 218 4.15 -27.43 7.56
N GLU A 219 4.69 -26.78 6.53
CA GLU A 219 5.28 -27.45 5.36
C GLU A 219 6.69 -28.03 5.62
N HIS A 220 7.33 -27.63 6.75
CA HIS A 220 8.67 -28.08 7.13
C HIS A 220 8.72 -28.65 8.56
N PRO A 221 7.92 -29.71 8.87
CA PRO A 221 7.77 -30.23 10.24
C PRO A 221 9.09 -30.79 10.81
N GLY A 222 10.02 -31.21 9.95
CA GLY A 222 11.33 -31.71 10.36
C GLY A 222 12.23 -30.67 11.06
N MET A 223 11.87 -29.39 11.03
CA MET A 223 12.61 -28.34 11.73
C MET A 223 12.37 -28.33 13.24
N GLY A 224 11.32 -28.99 13.76
CA GLY A 224 11.04 -29.06 15.20
C GLY A 224 10.82 -27.70 15.85
N ILE A 225 10.13 -26.79 15.16
CA ILE A 225 9.81 -25.45 15.65
C ILE A 225 8.44 -25.46 16.32
N ASN A 226 8.37 -24.95 17.57
CA ASN A 226 7.11 -24.70 18.25
C ASN A 226 6.76 -23.22 18.11
N LEU A 227 5.57 -22.92 17.56
CA LEU A 227 5.11 -21.55 17.35
C LEU A 227 4.17 -21.10 18.48
N HIS A 228 4.51 -20.01 19.13
CA HIS A 228 3.72 -19.38 20.17
C HIS A 228 3.32 -17.97 19.72
N THR A 229 2.07 -17.54 20.02
CA THR A 229 1.60 -16.20 19.65
C THR A 229 1.40 -15.34 20.89
N ILE A 230 1.86 -14.10 20.79
CA ILE A 230 1.58 -13.03 21.73
C ILE A 230 0.75 -11.97 20.98
N ASP A 231 -0.54 -11.86 21.35
CA ASP A 231 -1.43 -10.81 20.87
C ASP A 231 -1.53 -9.74 21.95
N THR A 232 -0.96 -8.57 21.69
CA THR A 232 -1.04 -7.48 22.66
C THR A 232 -1.55 -6.19 22.02
N ASN A 233 -2.23 -5.41 22.87
CA ASN A 233 -2.72 -4.10 22.54
C ASN A 233 -1.54 -3.09 22.57
N HIS A 234 -1.46 -2.20 21.55
CA HIS A 234 -0.40 -1.18 21.48
C HIS A 234 -0.49 -0.07 22.55
N SER A 235 -1.53 -0.09 23.39
CA SER A 235 -1.70 0.91 24.44
C SER A 235 -0.97 0.60 25.75
N SER A 236 -0.33 -0.59 25.88
CA SER A 236 0.34 -1.00 27.12
C SER A 236 1.66 -1.70 26.81
N ASP A 237 2.76 -0.94 26.88
CA ASP A 237 4.11 -1.51 26.84
C ASP A 237 4.36 -2.45 28.02
N GLU A 238 3.73 -2.19 29.16
CA GLU A 238 3.77 -3.04 30.36
C GLU A 238 3.23 -4.45 30.10
N LYS A 239 2.11 -4.56 29.36
CA LYS A 239 1.54 -5.86 29.01
C LYS A 239 2.47 -6.63 28.06
N LEU A 240 3.08 -5.98 27.08
CA LEU A 240 4.06 -6.61 26.20
C LEU A 240 5.24 -7.14 27.01
N VAL A 241 5.78 -6.32 27.92
CA VAL A 241 6.89 -6.72 28.79
C VAL A 241 6.53 -7.93 29.63
N ALA A 242 5.36 -7.95 30.28
CA ALA A 242 4.91 -9.06 31.12
C ALA A 242 4.75 -10.37 30.32
N GLU A 243 4.18 -10.30 29.09
CA GLU A 243 4.04 -11.49 28.24
C GLU A 243 5.41 -11.99 27.74
N LEU A 244 6.34 -11.09 27.43
CA LEU A 244 7.70 -11.46 27.06
C LEU A 244 8.47 -12.08 28.24
N ASP A 245 8.40 -11.47 29.44
CA ASP A 245 9.04 -12.02 30.67
C ASP A 245 8.53 -13.45 30.95
N ARG A 246 7.21 -13.68 30.79
CA ARG A 246 6.62 -15.02 30.93
C ARG A 246 7.16 -15.98 29.86
N ALA A 247 7.14 -15.59 28.59
CA ALA A 247 7.59 -16.42 27.49
C ALA A 247 9.06 -16.83 27.66
N PHE A 248 9.94 -15.90 28.02
CA PHE A 248 11.37 -16.20 28.25
C PHE A 248 11.64 -17.04 29.50
N THR A 249 10.70 -17.09 30.46
CA THR A 249 10.79 -17.95 31.63
C THR A 249 10.34 -19.38 31.32
N GLU A 250 9.29 -19.53 30.49
CA GLU A 250 8.62 -20.83 30.26
C GLU A 250 9.17 -21.55 29.02
N LEU A 251 9.72 -20.82 28.03
CA LEU A 251 10.06 -21.32 26.70
C LEU A 251 11.55 -21.13 26.38
N LYS A 252 12.04 -21.94 25.44
CA LYS A 252 13.40 -21.81 24.88
C LYS A 252 13.38 -20.96 23.61
N VAL A 253 12.98 -19.69 23.74
CA VAL A 253 12.83 -18.77 22.61
C VAL A 253 14.18 -18.58 21.91
N LYS A 254 14.20 -18.76 20.59
CA LYS A 254 15.35 -18.50 19.71
C LYS A 254 15.03 -17.57 18.56
N GLY A 255 13.76 -17.40 18.23
CA GLY A 255 13.33 -16.52 17.17
C GLY A 255 12.06 -15.75 17.53
N ILE A 256 11.96 -14.55 16.99
CA ILE A 256 10.79 -13.69 17.16
C ILE A 256 10.44 -13.06 15.81
N PHE A 257 9.17 -13.16 15.43
CA PHE A 257 8.62 -12.51 14.26
C PHE A 257 7.54 -11.50 14.68
N VAL A 258 7.78 -10.22 14.41
CA VAL A 258 6.81 -9.16 14.69
C VAL A 258 6.08 -8.79 13.40
N THR A 259 4.77 -8.95 13.37
CA THR A 259 3.95 -8.87 12.16
C THR A 259 3.70 -7.44 11.65
N ASN A 260 4.15 -6.42 12.39
CA ASN A 260 3.98 -5.01 12.01
C ASN A 260 5.24 -4.17 12.24
N SER A 261 5.13 -2.86 12.00
CA SER A 261 6.23 -1.89 12.05
C SER A 261 6.82 -1.61 13.45
N ARG A 262 6.31 -2.24 14.52
CA ARG A 262 6.72 -1.93 15.91
C ARG A 262 7.75 -2.89 16.48
N VAL A 263 8.53 -3.54 15.64
CA VAL A 263 9.56 -4.49 16.05
C VAL A 263 10.63 -3.87 16.97
N PHE A 264 10.86 -2.57 16.88
CA PHE A 264 11.75 -1.84 17.80
C PHE A 264 11.39 -2.00 19.27
N LYS A 265 10.10 -2.12 19.63
CA LYS A 265 9.67 -2.35 21.03
C LYS A 265 10.21 -3.68 21.59
N VAL A 266 10.22 -4.72 20.76
CA VAL A 266 10.79 -6.01 21.13
C VAL A 266 12.32 -5.93 21.20
N ALA A 267 12.95 -5.22 20.30
CA ALA A 267 14.40 -4.97 20.32
C ALA A 267 14.82 -4.23 21.61
N GLU A 268 14.08 -3.18 21.98
CA GLU A 268 14.31 -2.44 23.23
C GLU A 268 14.14 -3.33 24.49
N TYR A 269 13.12 -4.18 24.49
CA TYR A 269 12.92 -5.16 25.56
C TYR A 269 14.14 -6.11 25.68
N LEU A 270 14.54 -6.76 24.59
CA LEU A 270 15.69 -7.68 24.58
C LEU A 270 16.96 -6.99 25.08
N GLN A 271 17.21 -5.76 24.64
CA GLN A 271 18.33 -4.94 25.07
C GLN A 271 18.26 -4.62 26.57
N SER A 272 17.12 -4.19 27.07
CA SER A 272 16.92 -3.83 28.48
C SER A 272 17.11 -5.00 29.45
N ARG A 273 16.78 -6.22 28.99
CA ARG A 273 16.96 -7.48 29.77
C ARG A 273 18.33 -8.12 29.55
N GLY A 274 19.17 -7.59 28.67
CA GLY A 274 20.47 -8.18 28.32
C GLY A 274 20.35 -9.54 27.62
N ILE A 275 19.20 -9.85 27.00
CA ILE A 275 18.94 -11.10 26.31
C ILE A 275 19.64 -11.08 24.95
N LYS A 276 20.44 -12.12 24.67
CA LYS A 276 21.22 -12.25 23.44
C LYS A 276 20.93 -13.59 22.74
N GLY A 277 21.29 -13.66 21.45
CA GLY A 277 21.16 -14.88 20.65
C GLY A 277 19.69 -15.18 20.27
N ILE A 278 18.88 -14.15 20.17
CA ILE A 278 17.51 -14.19 19.64
C ILE A 278 17.52 -13.61 18.25
N HIS A 279 17.01 -14.34 17.26
CA HIS A 279 16.80 -13.84 15.91
C HIS A 279 15.48 -13.08 15.84
N LEU A 280 15.54 -11.81 15.46
CA LEU A 280 14.40 -10.89 15.44
C LEU A 280 14.15 -10.36 14.03
N ILE A 281 12.93 -10.59 13.52
CA ILE A 281 12.48 -10.09 12.21
C ILE A 281 11.19 -9.30 12.40
N GLY A 282 11.06 -8.21 11.66
CA GLY A 282 9.85 -7.38 11.64
C GLY A 282 9.70 -6.58 10.37
N TYR A 283 8.90 -5.55 10.43
CA TYR A 283 8.52 -4.75 9.26
C TYR A 283 8.92 -3.30 9.39
N ASP A 284 9.12 -2.69 8.22
CA ASP A 284 9.22 -1.26 7.96
C ASP A 284 10.47 -0.54 8.49
N LEU A 285 10.83 0.51 7.78
CA LEU A 285 12.06 1.26 8.00
C LEU A 285 11.80 2.52 8.87
N LEU A 286 11.09 2.34 9.99
CA LEU A 286 11.01 3.39 11.00
C LEU A 286 12.40 3.69 11.55
N GLN A 287 12.67 4.93 11.94
CA GLN A 287 14.00 5.30 12.42
C GLN A 287 14.45 4.42 13.60
N ALA A 288 13.54 4.08 14.53
CA ALA A 288 13.83 3.18 15.65
C ALA A 288 14.21 1.76 15.17
N ASN A 289 13.50 1.22 14.17
CA ASN A 289 13.80 -0.09 13.57
C ASN A 289 15.18 -0.07 12.86
N VAL A 290 15.46 0.99 12.09
CA VAL A 290 16.75 1.15 11.41
C VAL A 290 17.90 1.25 12.40
N ASN A 291 17.72 1.98 13.49
CA ASN A 291 18.72 2.07 14.56
C ASN A 291 18.96 0.69 15.21
N ALA A 292 17.89 -0.05 15.52
CA ALA A 292 17.98 -1.38 16.09
C ALA A 292 18.63 -2.40 15.13
N LEU A 293 18.34 -2.33 13.83
CA LEU A 293 18.97 -3.11 12.79
C LEU A 293 20.49 -2.85 12.72
N LYS A 294 20.89 -1.57 12.69
CA LYS A 294 22.31 -1.18 12.65
C LYS A 294 23.09 -1.60 13.90
N ASN A 295 22.40 -1.71 15.02
CA ASN A 295 22.97 -2.17 16.29
C ASN A 295 22.89 -3.71 16.50
N ASN A 296 22.53 -4.48 15.46
CA ASN A 296 22.36 -5.94 15.49
C ASN A 296 21.34 -6.44 16.56
N LEU A 297 20.32 -5.64 16.86
CA LEU A 297 19.19 -6.04 17.70
C LEU A 297 18.04 -6.63 16.86
N ILE A 298 18.01 -6.31 15.57
CA ILE A 298 17.10 -6.86 14.56
C ILE A 298 17.97 -7.44 13.46
N ASP A 299 17.66 -8.65 12.98
CA ASP A 299 18.39 -9.30 11.89
C ASP A 299 17.92 -8.82 10.52
N PHE A 300 16.58 -8.78 10.33
CA PHE A 300 15.99 -8.36 9.06
C PHE A 300 14.74 -7.51 9.27
N LEU A 301 14.59 -6.53 8.40
CA LEU A 301 13.34 -5.77 8.23
C LEU A 301 12.75 -6.06 6.85
N ILE A 302 11.46 -6.28 6.79
CA ILE A 302 10.72 -6.42 5.54
C ILE A 302 10.12 -5.05 5.19
N SER A 303 10.60 -4.41 4.12
CA SER A 303 10.10 -3.11 3.69
C SER A 303 8.92 -3.25 2.76
N GLN A 304 7.86 -2.48 3.01
CA GLN A 304 6.62 -2.47 2.24
C GLN A 304 6.56 -1.34 1.20
N ARG A 305 7.50 -0.39 1.21
CA ARG A 305 7.51 0.82 0.37
C ARG A 305 6.20 1.63 0.46
N PRO A 306 5.76 2.06 1.65
CA PRO A 306 4.43 2.67 1.82
C PRO A 306 4.25 3.97 1.02
N GLY A 307 5.29 4.75 0.79
CA GLY A 307 5.25 5.92 -0.08
C GLY A 307 4.97 5.54 -1.55
N GLU A 308 5.64 4.50 -2.07
CA GLU A 308 5.40 4.02 -3.43
C GLU A 308 3.99 3.44 -3.60
N GLN A 309 3.45 2.79 -2.57
CA GLN A 309 2.07 2.31 -2.59
C GLN A 309 1.07 3.47 -2.76
N ALA A 310 1.21 4.53 -1.96
CA ALA A 310 0.34 5.70 -2.03
C ALA A 310 0.47 6.42 -3.38
N TYR A 311 1.70 6.60 -3.87
CA TYR A 311 1.96 7.15 -5.20
C TYR A 311 1.26 6.35 -6.30
N LYS A 312 1.50 5.04 -6.38
CA LYS A 312 0.88 4.16 -7.38
C LYS A 312 -0.64 4.14 -7.27
N GLY A 313 -1.19 4.22 -6.05
CA GLY A 313 -2.63 4.29 -5.83
C GLY A 313 -3.26 5.52 -6.47
N ILE A 314 -2.66 6.69 -6.27
CA ILE A 314 -3.11 7.95 -6.90
C ILE A 314 -2.94 7.91 -8.42
N ILE A 315 -1.81 7.42 -8.92
CA ILE A 315 -1.58 7.28 -10.37
C ILE A 315 -2.55 6.28 -10.99
N SER A 316 -2.93 5.23 -10.28
CA SER A 316 -3.98 4.30 -10.75
C SER A 316 -5.34 4.99 -10.89
N LEU A 317 -5.75 5.78 -9.92
CA LEU A 317 -6.96 6.60 -10.02
C LEU A 317 -6.88 7.58 -11.19
N PHE A 318 -5.75 8.26 -11.37
CA PHE A 318 -5.52 9.15 -12.49
C PHE A 318 -5.64 8.41 -13.85
N ASN A 319 -5.03 7.25 -13.96
CA ASN A 319 -5.12 6.43 -15.17
C ASN A 319 -6.56 6.04 -15.50
N ILE A 320 -7.34 5.63 -14.50
CA ILE A 320 -8.74 5.22 -14.69
C ILE A 320 -9.62 6.42 -15.04
N ILE A 321 -9.57 7.48 -14.23
CA ILE A 321 -10.57 8.56 -14.24
C ILE A 321 -10.26 9.60 -15.30
N VAL A 322 -9.00 9.96 -15.44
CA VAL A 322 -8.58 11.04 -16.36
C VAL A 322 -8.18 10.47 -17.72
N LEU A 323 -7.43 9.36 -17.72
CA LEU A 323 -6.91 8.76 -18.96
C LEU A 323 -7.83 7.70 -19.56
N ASN A 324 -8.88 7.25 -18.82
CA ASN A 324 -9.75 6.13 -19.18
C ASN A 324 -8.97 4.84 -19.52
N LYS A 325 -7.89 4.59 -18.79
CA LYS A 325 -7.08 3.37 -18.94
C LYS A 325 -7.55 2.28 -17.98
N ILE A 326 -7.37 1.04 -18.39
CA ILE A 326 -7.55 -0.11 -17.50
C ILE A 326 -6.28 -0.22 -16.62
N VAL A 327 -6.46 -0.53 -15.34
CA VAL A 327 -5.39 -0.83 -14.40
C VAL A 327 -5.59 -2.22 -13.82
N ASP A 328 -4.51 -2.82 -13.34
CA ASP A 328 -4.58 -4.11 -12.68
C ASP A 328 -5.38 -4.03 -11.36
N ALA A 329 -6.22 -5.02 -11.13
CA ALA A 329 -7.02 -5.09 -9.91
C ALA A 329 -6.15 -5.31 -8.65
N LYS A 330 -5.00 -5.99 -8.80
CA LYS A 330 -3.99 -6.18 -7.75
C LYS A 330 -2.61 -5.80 -8.31
N GLN A 331 -1.94 -4.86 -7.67
CA GLN A 331 -0.58 -4.41 -7.99
C GLN A 331 0.32 -4.74 -6.81
N TYR A 332 0.93 -5.90 -6.87
CA TYR A 332 1.81 -6.32 -5.77
C TYR A 332 3.11 -5.54 -5.75
N MET A 333 3.46 -5.06 -4.55
CA MET A 333 4.74 -4.44 -4.27
C MET A 333 5.80 -5.50 -4.00
N PRO A 334 7.07 -5.25 -4.34
CA PRO A 334 8.16 -6.13 -3.96
C PRO A 334 8.21 -6.38 -2.44
N ILE A 335 8.67 -7.57 -2.05
CA ILE A 335 8.96 -7.90 -0.66
C ILE A 335 10.47 -7.72 -0.48
N ASP A 336 10.88 -6.53 -0.03
CA ASP A 336 12.30 -6.22 0.14
C ASP A 336 12.81 -6.71 1.48
N ILE A 337 13.90 -7.46 1.47
CA ILE A 337 14.61 -7.91 2.65
C ILE A 337 15.74 -6.92 2.94
N ILE A 338 15.67 -6.29 4.10
CA ILE A 338 16.64 -5.29 4.53
C ILE A 338 17.42 -5.84 5.71
N SER A 339 18.75 -5.87 5.55
CA SER A 339 19.71 -6.23 6.57
C SER A 339 20.58 -5.01 6.91
N LYS A 340 21.42 -5.15 7.92
CA LYS A 340 22.40 -4.13 8.28
C LYS A 340 23.34 -3.78 7.12
N GLU A 341 23.68 -4.76 6.28
CA GLU A 341 24.63 -4.63 5.19
C GLU A 341 24.08 -3.86 4.00
N ASN A 342 22.74 -3.88 3.79
CA ASN A 342 22.13 -3.23 2.63
C ASN A 342 21.31 -1.95 2.95
N ILE A 343 21.06 -1.67 4.22
CA ILE A 343 20.20 -0.54 4.62
C ILE A 343 20.74 0.82 4.14
N ASP A 344 22.05 1.00 4.11
CA ASP A 344 22.65 2.28 3.70
C ASP A 344 22.55 2.52 2.18
N PHE A 345 22.35 1.46 1.40
CA PHE A 345 22.12 1.52 -0.05
C PHE A 345 20.62 1.56 -0.40
N TYR A 346 19.76 1.32 0.59
CA TYR A 346 18.32 1.37 0.39
C TYR A 346 17.82 2.79 0.62
N ASP A 347 17.37 3.44 -0.46
CA ASP A 347 16.90 4.83 -0.40
C ASP A 347 15.50 4.92 0.21
N PHE A 348 15.45 4.89 1.54
CA PHE A 348 14.20 5.07 2.28
C PHE A 348 13.88 6.53 2.61
N LYS A 349 14.83 7.47 2.38
CA LYS A 349 14.65 8.90 2.62
C LYS A 349 14.18 9.64 1.37
N ASN A 350 14.79 9.31 0.23
CA ASN A 350 14.38 9.83 -1.09
C ASN A 350 13.40 8.87 -1.74
N LYS A 351 12.45 8.60 -1.14
CA LYS A 351 11.30 7.72 -1.27
C LYS A 351 10.75 7.49 -2.69
N PHE A 352 11.45 8.00 -3.73
CA PHE A 352 11.22 7.75 -5.17
C PHE A 352 12.32 8.41 -6.02
#